data_cfea951bd2ab503dfbf08e4b5688464d
#
_entry.id   cfea951bd2ab503dfbf08e4b5688464d
#
_cell.length_a   1.000
_cell.length_b   1.000
_cell.length_c   1.000
_cell.angle_alpha   90.00
_cell.angle_beta   90.00
_cell.angle_gamma   90.00
#
_symmetry.space_group_name_H-M   'P 1'
#
loop_
_entity.id
_entity.type
_entity.pdbx_description
1 polymer ?
#
loop_
_entity_poly.entity_id
_entity_poly.type
_entity_poly.pdbx_seq_one_letter_code
_entity_poly.pdbx_strand_id
1 'polypeptide(L)'
;MGWRKYKLKSRLPGNLRYADDTTLMAESEELKSLLMKVKEESEKVSLKLNIQKTKIMASGPITSWQTDGETVETVTDFIFLGSKITADGDCSHEIKRCLLFGRKVMTNLDSILRSRNITLPTKVHLVKAMVFQVVMYGCESWTVKKAEHWRIDTFELWCWRRLLRVPWTSRRSNQSTLKETSPGCSLEGLMLKLKLQYFGYLIRRTDWF
;
A
#
# COMPACT_ATOMS: atom_id res chain seq x y z
N MET A 1 20.44 5.89 7.56
CA MET A 1 19.88 7.22 7.87
C MET A 1 18.54 6.98 8.56
N GLY A 2 18.50 7.24 9.88
CA GLY A 2 17.37 6.88 10.73
C GLY A 2 16.15 7.74 10.45
N TRP A 3 15.01 7.11 10.46
CA TRP A 3 13.72 7.75 10.52
C TRP A 3 13.68 8.63 11.78
N ARG A 4 13.66 9.95 11.60
CA ARG A 4 13.22 10.81 12.67
C ARG A 4 11.76 10.45 12.92
N LYS A 5 11.45 9.98 14.12
CA LYS A 5 10.10 9.90 14.66
C LYS A 5 9.50 11.31 14.49
N TYR A 6 8.69 11.50 13.48
CA TYR A 6 7.85 12.67 13.45
C TYR A 6 6.85 12.46 14.58
N LYS A 7 7.16 13.02 15.74
CA LYS A 7 6.19 13.26 16.79
C LYS A 7 5.13 14.17 16.14
N LEU A 8 4.05 13.57 15.65
CA LEU A 8 2.83 14.30 15.40
C LEU A 8 2.41 14.88 16.77
N LYS A 9 2.81 16.12 17.02
CA LYS A 9 2.18 16.95 18.06
C LYS A 9 0.79 17.31 17.52
N SER A 10 -0.09 16.30 17.43
CA SER A 10 -1.48 16.57 17.14
C SER A 10 -2.16 16.94 18.46
N ARG A 11 -2.73 18.09 18.50
CA ARG A 11 -3.70 18.51 19.54
C ARG A 11 -4.99 17.68 19.54
N LEU A 12 -5.09 16.71 18.63
CA LEU A 12 -6.19 15.76 18.52
C LEU A 12 -5.59 14.35 18.49
N PRO A 13 -6.07 13.41 19.30
CA PRO A 13 -5.71 12.01 19.18
C PRO A 13 -5.98 11.56 17.76
N GLY A 14 -5.03 10.89 17.12
CA GLY A 14 -5.12 10.44 15.75
C GLY A 14 -6.26 9.45 15.57
N ASN A 15 -7.41 9.93 15.12
CA ASN A 15 -8.58 9.12 14.86
C ASN A 15 -8.88 9.18 13.36
N LEU A 16 -8.63 8.08 12.65
CA LEU A 16 -8.96 7.91 11.25
C LEU A 16 -10.19 7.02 11.12
N ARG A 17 -11.23 7.52 10.49
CA ARG A 17 -12.50 6.80 10.27
C ARG A 17 -12.79 6.67 8.79
N TYR A 18 -13.16 5.48 8.39
CA TYR A 18 -13.66 5.18 7.07
C TYR A 18 -14.81 4.18 7.18
N ALA A 19 -16.03 4.65 6.98
CA ALA A 19 -17.26 3.89 7.21
C ALA A 19 -17.29 3.29 8.63
N ASP A 20 -17.30 1.98 8.75
CA ASP A 20 -17.25 1.20 10.00
C ASP A 20 -15.82 0.95 10.51
N ASP A 21 -14.80 1.16 9.68
CA ASP A 21 -13.41 1.00 10.08
C ASP A 21 -12.89 2.25 10.81
N THR A 22 -12.41 2.07 12.04
CA THR A 22 -11.82 3.13 12.85
C THR A 22 -10.42 2.75 13.29
N THR A 23 -9.44 3.63 13.06
CA THR A 23 -8.07 3.47 13.56
C THR A 23 -7.75 4.56 14.57
N LEU A 24 -7.33 4.15 15.76
CA LEU A 24 -6.89 5.03 16.83
C LEU A 24 -5.36 4.97 16.93
N MET A 25 -4.71 6.14 17.05
CA MET A 25 -3.26 6.25 17.20
C MET A 25 -2.95 7.14 18.39
N ALA A 26 -2.31 6.59 19.40
CA ALA A 26 -1.86 7.32 20.59
C ALA A 26 -0.74 6.55 21.31
N GLU A 27 -0.18 7.13 22.36
CA GLU A 27 0.65 6.41 23.33
C GLU A 27 -0.23 5.44 24.16
N SER A 28 0.37 4.42 24.78
CA SER A 28 -0.36 3.26 25.33
C SER A 28 -1.52 3.62 26.28
N GLU A 29 -1.29 4.49 27.25
CA GLU A 29 -2.33 4.88 28.23
C GLU A 29 -3.43 5.74 27.61
N GLU A 30 -3.04 6.66 26.76
CA GLU A 30 -3.97 7.51 26.03
C GLU A 30 -4.83 6.69 25.07
N LEU A 31 -4.26 5.68 24.40
CA LEU A 31 -4.97 4.81 23.47
C LEU A 31 -6.07 4.03 24.20
N LYS A 32 -5.84 3.56 25.42
CA LYS A 32 -6.82 2.87 26.24
C LYS A 32 -8.01 3.79 26.58
N SER A 33 -7.72 5.01 26.99
CA SER A 33 -8.76 6.00 27.30
C SER A 33 -9.60 6.37 26.07
N LEU A 34 -8.95 6.47 24.90
CA LEU A 34 -9.61 6.73 23.62
C LEU A 34 -10.52 5.59 23.19
N LEU A 35 -10.05 4.35 23.32
CA LEU A 35 -10.85 3.16 22.98
C LEU A 35 -12.10 3.09 23.84
N MET A 36 -11.98 3.35 25.15
CA MET A 36 -13.14 3.38 26.06
C MET A 36 -14.12 4.48 25.70
N LYS A 37 -13.65 5.70 25.37
CA LYS A 37 -14.52 6.78 24.90
C LYS A 37 -15.25 6.42 23.59
N VAL A 38 -14.56 5.84 22.64
CA VAL A 38 -15.18 5.41 21.38
C VAL A 38 -16.23 4.35 21.64
N LYS A 39 -15.98 3.42 22.55
CA LYS A 39 -16.95 2.41 22.96
C LYS A 39 -18.20 3.04 23.57
N GLU A 40 -18.05 3.90 24.58
CA GLU A 40 -19.15 4.60 25.24
C GLU A 40 -20.00 5.42 24.24
N GLU A 41 -19.35 6.18 23.36
CA GLU A 41 -20.06 6.97 22.35
C GLU A 41 -20.77 6.11 21.31
N SER A 42 -20.19 4.98 20.91
CA SER A 42 -20.82 4.06 19.98
C SER A 42 -22.05 3.34 20.60
N GLU A 43 -21.98 2.99 21.88
CA GLU A 43 -23.10 2.38 22.61
C GLU A 43 -24.31 3.31 22.72
N LYS A 44 -24.11 4.63 22.86
CA LYS A 44 -25.18 5.63 22.85
C LYS A 44 -26.03 5.62 21.57
N VAL A 45 -25.44 5.23 20.46
CA VAL A 45 -26.11 5.11 19.15
C VAL A 45 -26.40 3.66 18.77
N SER A 46 -26.41 2.76 19.76
CA SER A 46 -26.70 1.32 19.59
C SER A 46 -25.69 0.57 18.70
N LEU A 47 -24.48 1.11 18.53
CA LEU A 47 -23.38 0.44 17.85
C LEU A 47 -22.49 -0.27 18.87
N LYS A 48 -22.14 -1.53 18.63
CA LYS A 48 -21.26 -2.30 19.49
C LYS A 48 -19.90 -2.48 18.86
N LEU A 49 -18.84 -2.23 19.64
CA LEU A 49 -17.47 -2.52 19.24
C LEU A 49 -17.30 -4.04 19.07
N ASN A 50 -16.79 -4.47 17.93
CA ASN A 50 -16.50 -5.87 17.69
C ASN A 50 -15.06 -6.18 18.14
N ILE A 51 -14.93 -6.70 19.36
CA ILE A 51 -13.60 -6.97 19.97
C ILE A 51 -12.83 -8.03 19.19
N GLN A 52 -13.47 -9.04 18.62
CA GLN A 52 -12.79 -10.07 17.81
C GLN A 52 -12.18 -9.52 16.53
N LYS A 53 -12.77 -8.47 15.95
CA LYS A 53 -12.21 -7.78 14.76
C LYS A 53 -11.26 -6.65 15.14
N THR A 54 -11.28 -6.20 16.40
CA THR A 54 -10.38 -5.15 16.89
C THR A 54 -8.99 -5.72 17.09
N LYS A 55 -7.98 -5.05 16.53
CA LYS A 55 -6.58 -5.46 16.61
C LYS A 55 -5.76 -4.32 17.19
N ILE A 56 -4.73 -4.67 17.97
CA ILE A 56 -3.77 -3.71 18.48
C ILE A 56 -2.42 -3.97 17.84
N MET A 57 -1.80 -2.92 17.34
CA MET A 57 -0.45 -2.97 16.81
C MET A 57 0.42 -1.93 17.53
N ALA A 58 1.58 -2.34 18.01
CA ALA A 58 2.53 -1.44 18.63
C ALA A 58 3.95 -1.63 18.13
N SER A 59 4.71 -0.56 18.22
CA SER A 59 6.15 -0.56 17.89
C SER A 59 7.06 -1.01 19.02
N GLY A 60 6.51 -1.53 20.13
CA GLY A 60 7.25 -1.99 21.31
C GLY A 60 6.55 -3.17 22.00
N PRO A 61 7.16 -3.77 23.02
CA PRO A 61 6.54 -4.85 23.76
C PRO A 61 5.27 -4.38 24.44
N ILE A 62 4.15 -5.00 24.10
CA ILE A 62 2.86 -4.77 24.78
C ILE A 62 2.53 -5.99 25.63
N THR A 63 2.17 -5.72 26.89
CA THR A 63 1.45 -6.66 27.73
C THR A 63 0.00 -6.76 27.25
N SER A 64 -0.62 -7.94 27.40
CA SER A 64 -1.98 -8.23 26.95
C SER A 64 -2.98 -7.11 27.30
N TRP A 65 -3.78 -6.68 26.32
CA TRP A 65 -4.84 -5.70 26.52
C TRP A 65 -6.17 -6.41 26.74
N GLN A 66 -6.84 -6.06 27.83
CA GLN A 66 -8.18 -6.55 28.12
C GLN A 66 -9.19 -5.40 28.11
N THR A 67 -10.32 -5.63 27.46
CA THR A 67 -11.48 -4.74 27.45
C THR A 67 -12.69 -5.59 27.80
N ASP A 68 -13.40 -5.24 28.89
CA ASP A 68 -14.56 -5.98 29.41
C ASP A 68 -14.31 -7.47 29.72
N GLY A 69 -13.11 -7.82 30.15
CA GLY A 69 -12.74 -9.22 30.39
C GLY A 69 -12.36 -10.01 29.14
N GLU A 70 -12.50 -9.43 27.93
CA GLU A 70 -12.03 -10.02 26.69
C GLU A 70 -10.64 -9.50 26.32
N THR A 71 -9.78 -10.39 25.85
CA THR A 71 -8.43 -10.04 25.42
C THR A 71 -8.45 -9.57 23.97
N VAL A 72 -7.95 -8.35 23.72
CA VAL A 72 -7.78 -7.82 22.36
C VAL A 72 -6.51 -8.42 21.76
N GLU A 73 -6.61 -8.95 20.53
CA GLU A 73 -5.48 -9.56 19.85
C GLU A 73 -4.42 -8.53 19.47
N THR A 74 -3.17 -8.81 19.86
CA THR A 74 -2.01 -8.02 19.45
C THR A 74 -1.40 -8.61 18.18
N VAL A 75 -1.22 -7.78 17.15
CA VAL A 75 -0.71 -8.20 15.84
C VAL A 75 0.54 -7.42 15.45
N THR A 76 1.39 -8.05 14.67
CA THR A 76 2.59 -7.42 14.10
C THR A 76 2.31 -6.72 12.77
N ASP A 77 1.21 -7.11 12.12
CA ASP A 77 0.75 -6.51 10.87
C ASP A 77 -0.77 -6.64 10.74
N PHE A 78 -1.37 -5.76 9.96
CA PHE A 78 -2.79 -5.86 9.60
C PHE A 78 -3.06 -5.17 8.26
N ILE A 79 -4.22 -5.48 7.68
CA ILE A 79 -4.66 -4.84 6.44
C ILE A 79 -5.65 -3.73 6.79
N PHE A 80 -5.29 -2.50 6.46
CA PHE A 80 -6.13 -1.31 6.60
C PHE A 80 -6.40 -0.68 5.25
N LEU A 81 -7.67 -0.48 4.90
CA LEU A 81 -8.10 0.06 3.61
C LEU A 81 -7.39 -0.61 2.41
N GLY A 82 -7.20 -1.92 2.47
CA GLY A 82 -6.56 -2.67 1.39
C GLY A 82 -5.04 -2.64 1.37
N SER A 83 -4.37 -1.88 2.24
CA SER A 83 -2.90 -1.86 2.37
C SER A 83 -2.44 -2.60 3.62
N LYS A 84 -1.38 -3.40 3.50
CA LYS A 84 -0.76 -4.08 4.62
C LYS A 84 0.18 -3.15 5.36
N ILE A 85 -0.09 -2.92 6.64
CA ILE A 85 0.70 -2.10 7.55
C ILE A 85 1.41 -3.02 8.53
N THR A 86 2.68 -2.75 8.81
CA THR A 86 3.52 -3.51 9.75
C THR A 86 4.01 -2.62 10.88
N ALA A 87 4.20 -3.19 12.08
CA ALA A 87 4.62 -2.47 13.27
C ALA A 87 6.03 -1.84 13.15
N ASP A 88 6.91 -2.45 12.35
CA ASP A 88 8.26 -1.96 12.05
C ASP A 88 8.31 -0.94 10.91
N GLY A 89 7.18 -0.71 10.21
CA GLY A 89 7.10 0.18 9.05
C GLY A 89 7.78 -0.36 7.80
N ASP A 90 8.10 -1.66 7.72
CA ASP A 90 8.69 -2.27 6.53
C ASP A 90 7.64 -2.56 5.45
N CYS A 91 7.75 -1.87 4.34
CA CYS A 91 6.85 -2.02 3.20
C CYS A 91 7.17 -3.22 2.30
N SER A 92 8.24 -4.00 2.56
CA SER A 92 8.69 -5.08 1.66
C SER A 92 7.61 -6.14 1.45
N HIS A 93 6.84 -6.48 2.49
CA HIS A 93 5.73 -7.42 2.39
C HIS A 93 4.57 -6.88 1.55
N GLU A 94 4.25 -5.61 1.72
CA GLU A 94 3.19 -4.95 0.95
C GLU A 94 3.59 -4.82 -0.53
N ILE A 95 4.81 -4.40 -0.82
CA ILE A 95 5.34 -4.34 -2.19
C ILE A 95 5.22 -5.70 -2.87
N LYS A 96 5.68 -6.79 -2.22
CA LYS A 96 5.55 -8.15 -2.75
C LYS A 96 4.09 -8.53 -3.02
N ARG A 97 3.17 -8.19 -2.12
CA ARG A 97 1.74 -8.46 -2.24
C ARG A 97 1.15 -7.72 -3.45
N CYS A 98 1.43 -6.43 -3.61
CA CYS A 98 0.97 -5.64 -4.74
C CYS A 98 1.53 -6.15 -6.08
N LEU A 99 2.81 -6.53 -6.13
CA LEU A 99 3.41 -7.15 -7.32
C LEU A 99 2.73 -8.48 -7.69
N LEU A 100 2.34 -9.30 -6.71
CA LEU A 100 1.58 -10.53 -6.94
C LEU A 100 0.18 -10.23 -7.51
N PHE A 101 -0.52 -9.23 -6.99
CA PHE A 101 -1.79 -8.79 -7.55
C PHE A 101 -1.63 -8.27 -8.97
N GLY A 102 -0.61 -7.47 -9.24
CA GLY A 102 -0.29 -7.02 -10.59
C GLY A 102 -0.05 -8.18 -11.56
N ARG A 103 0.66 -9.24 -11.13
CA ARG A 103 0.83 -10.47 -11.93
C ARG A 103 -0.49 -11.17 -12.23
N LYS A 104 -1.38 -11.26 -11.24
CA LYS A 104 -2.73 -11.84 -11.41
C LYS A 104 -3.54 -11.05 -12.44
N VAL A 105 -3.57 -9.72 -12.31
CA VAL A 105 -4.26 -8.85 -13.26
C VAL A 105 -3.66 -8.98 -14.66
N MET A 106 -2.34 -8.96 -14.79
CA MET A 106 -1.67 -9.15 -16.09
C MET A 106 -2.01 -10.50 -16.73
N THR A 107 -2.18 -11.54 -15.93
CA THR A 107 -2.59 -12.87 -16.41
C THR A 107 -4.05 -12.87 -16.88
N ASN A 108 -4.94 -12.19 -16.16
CA ASN A 108 -6.35 -12.06 -16.55
C ASN A 108 -6.53 -11.27 -17.86
N LEU A 109 -5.62 -10.35 -18.17
CA LEU A 109 -5.62 -9.58 -19.41
C LEU A 109 -5.06 -10.35 -20.61
N ASP A 110 -4.55 -11.56 -20.43
CA ASP A 110 -3.81 -12.30 -21.47
C ASP A 110 -4.61 -12.50 -22.77
N SER A 111 -5.92 -12.76 -22.67
CA SER A 111 -6.81 -12.89 -23.84
C SER A 111 -6.89 -11.61 -24.65
N ILE A 112 -7.01 -10.46 -23.99
CA ILE A 112 -7.07 -9.14 -24.62
C ILE A 112 -5.71 -8.78 -25.22
N LEU A 113 -4.63 -9.02 -24.48
CA LEU A 113 -3.26 -8.74 -24.93
C LEU A 113 -2.85 -9.63 -26.11
N ARG A 114 -3.46 -10.82 -26.29
CA ARG A 114 -3.26 -11.70 -27.45
C ARG A 114 -3.97 -11.21 -28.71
N SER A 115 -5.01 -10.41 -28.57
CA SER A 115 -5.79 -9.95 -29.73
C SER A 115 -4.89 -9.24 -30.76
N ARG A 116 -5.01 -9.58 -32.03
CA ARG A 116 -4.31 -8.92 -33.15
C ARG A 116 -4.96 -7.60 -33.53
N ASN A 117 -6.22 -7.42 -33.17
CA ASN A 117 -7.00 -6.22 -33.52
C ASN A 117 -6.65 -5.02 -32.64
N ILE A 118 -5.89 -5.22 -31.57
CA ILE A 118 -5.50 -4.16 -30.64
C ILE A 118 -4.05 -3.78 -30.93
N THR A 119 -3.81 -2.49 -31.15
CA THR A 119 -2.48 -1.96 -31.45
C THR A 119 -1.56 -2.04 -30.23
N LEU A 120 -0.25 -2.08 -30.45
CA LEU A 120 0.74 -2.14 -29.37
C LEU A 120 0.65 -0.94 -28.42
N PRO A 121 0.52 0.31 -28.87
CA PRO A 121 0.35 1.45 -27.97
C PRO A 121 -0.88 1.32 -27.06
N THR A 122 -2.01 0.83 -27.59
CA THR A 122 -3.23 0.59 -26.80
C THR A 122 -3.00 -0.48 -25.74
N LYS A 123 -2.29 -1.57 -26.08
CA LYS A 123 -1.92 -2.60 -25.11
C LYS A 123 -1.01 -2.07 -24.00
N VAL A 124 -0.03 -1.23 -24.35
CA VAL A 124 0.86 -0.58 -23.38
C VAL A 124 0.05 0.32 -22.45
N HIS A 125 -0.88 1.11 -22.99
CA HIS A 125 -1.78 1.94 -22.19
C HIS A 125 -2.64 1.09 -21.26
N LEU A 126 -3.20 -0.02 -21.73
CA LEU A 126 -4.01 -0.93 -20.94
C LEU A 126 -3.23 -1.51 -19.73
N VAL A 127 -1.99 -1.96 -19.97
CA VAL A 127 -1.12 -2.45 -18.89
C VAL A 127 -0.88 -1.37 -17.84
N LYS A 128 -0.61 -0.13 -18.24
CA LYS A 128 -0.42 0.98 -17.32
C LYS A 128 -1.69 1.32 -16.54
N ALA A 129 -2.84 1.35 -17.23
CA ALA A 129 -4.10 1.74 -16.63
C ALA A 129 -4.69 0.67 -15.69
N MET A 130 -4.39 -0.61 -15.91
CA MET A 130 -4.98 -1.69 -15.11
C MET A 130 -3.97 -2.39 -14.21
N VAL A 131 -2.80 -2.75 -14.71
CA VAL A 131 -1.81 -3.51 -13.95
C VAL A 131 -1.02 -2.60 -13.01
N PHE A 132 -0.50 -1.49 -13.54
CA PHE A 132 0.34 -0.58 -12.75
C PHE A 132 -0.45 0.13 -11.67
N GLN A 133 -1.73 0.48 -11.92
CA GLN A 133 -2.58 1.10 -10.89
C GLN A 133 -2.79 0.17 -9.68
N VAL A 134 -2.97 -1.12 -9.91
CA VAL A 134 -3.09 -2.10 -8.83
C VAL A 134 -1.77 -2.22 -8.04
N VAL A 135 -0.63 -2.18 -8.73
CA VAL A 135 0.69 -2.27 -8.08
C VAL A 135 1.02 -1.00 -7.31
N MET A 136 0.63 0.15 -7.82
CA MET A 136 0.93 1.45 -7.20
C MET A 136 -0.03 1.83 -6.07
N TYR A 137 -1.03 1.01 -5.78
CA TYR A 137 -1.99 1.32 -4.71
C TYR A 137 -1.29 1.50 -3.36
N GLY A 138 -1.43 2.70 -2.77
CA GLY A 138 -0.81 3.07 -1.49
C GLY A 138 0.72 3.29 -1.53
N CYS A 139 1.33 3.34 -2.73
CA CYS A 139 2.78 3.47 -2.88
C CYS A 139 3.34 4.80 -2.36
N GLU A 140 2.50 5.80 -2.14
CA GLU A 140 2.89 7.10 -1.59
C GLU A 140 3.52 6.97 -0.21
N SER A 141 3.03 6.02 0.59
CA SER A 141 3.52 5.75 1.95
C SER A 141 4.75 4.85 2.00
N TRP A 142 5.13 4.19 0.90
CA TRP A 142 6.19 3.18 0.93
C TRP A 142 7.58 3.78 1.07
N THR A 143 8.39 3.18 1.91
CA THR A 143 9.84 3.38 1.93
C THR A 143 10.50 2.26 1.15
N VAL A 144 10.79 2.55 -0.12
CA VAL A 144 11.36 1.55 -1.03
C VAL A 144 12.84 1.37 -0.72
N LYS A 145 13.26 0.16 -0.35
CA LYS A 145 14.65 -0.23 -0.14
C LYS A 145 15.29 -0.62 -1.48
N LYS A 146 16.63 -0.61 -1.57
CA LYS A 146 17.36 -0.95 -2.79
C LYS A 146 16.95 -2.31 -3.40
N ALA A 147 16.71 -3.30 -2.56
CA ALA A 147 16.25 -4.62 -3.01
C ALA A 147 14.85 -4.59 -3.63
N GLU A 148 14.00 -3.68 -3.18
CA GLU A 148 12.63 -3.53 -3.69
C GLU A 148 12.60 -2.80 -5.04
N HIS A 149 13.49 -1.83 -5.26
CA HIS A 149 13.69 -1.21 -6.58
C HIS A 149 13.94 -2.26 -7.65
N TRP A 150 14.86 -3.17 -7.38
CA TRP A 150 15.16 -4.27 -8.31
C TRP A 150 13.96 -5.19 -8.57
N ARG A 151 13.13 -5.45 -7.56
CA ARG A 151 11.90 -6.25 -7.72
C ARG A 151 10.86 -5.55 -8.59
N ILE A 152 10.69 -4.24 -8.40
CA ILE A 152 9.77 -3.41 -9.17
C ILE A 152 10.20 -3.38 -10.63
N ASP A 153 11.48 -3.15 -10.90
CA ASP A 153 12.04 -3.14 -12.26
C ASP A 153 11.90 -4.50 -12.95
N THR A 154 12.20 -5.58 -12.22
CA THR A 154 12.04 -6.95 -12.72
C THR A 154 10.58 -7.26 -13.06
N PHE A 155 9.63 -6.79 -12.24
CA PHE A 155 8.21 -6.94 -12.50
C PHE A 155 7.78 -6.15 -13.74
N GLU A 156 8.20 -4.89 -13.87
CA GLU A 156 7.89 -4.05 -15.04
C GLU A 156 8.40 -4.73 -16.32
N LEU A 157 9.64 -5.16 -16.31
CA LEU A 157 10.22 -5.86 -17.46
C LEU A 157 9.48 -7.17 -17.78
N TRP A 158 9.05 -7.92 -16.76
CA TRP A 158 8.24 -9.10 -16.94
C TRP A 158 6.90 -8.78 -17.64
N CYS A 159 6.25 -7.67 -17.27
CA CYS A 159 5.02 -7.22 -17.94
C CYS A 159 5.26 -6.94 -19.43
N TRP A 160 6.32 -6.21 -19.77
CA TRP A 160 6.64 -5.86 -21.16
C TRP A 160 7.04 -7.08 -21.98
N ARG A 161 7.87 -7.99 -21.45
CA ARG A 161 8.23 -9.24 -22.11
C ARG A 161 6.99 -10.11 -22.36
N ARG A 162 6.08 -10.22 -21.40
CA ARG A 162 4.81 -10.94 -21.55
C ARG A 162 3.92 -10.32 -22.60
N LEU A 163 3.79 -9.00 -22.64
CA LEU A 163 3.02 -8.27 -23.64
C LEU A 163 3.57 -8.51 -25.05
N LEU A 164 4.88 -8.49 -25.23
CA LEU A 164 5.56 -8.77 -26.50
C LEU A 164 5.73 -10.26 -26.80
N ARG A 165 5.34 -11.14 -25.89
CA ARG A 165 5.52 -12.61 -25.99
C ARG A 165 6.98 -13.03 -26.15
N VAL A 166 7.89 -12.33 -25.50
CA VAL A 166 9.32 -12.63 -25.52
C VAL A 166 9.63 -13.57 -24.35
N PRO A 167 9.95 -14.86 -24.59
CA PRO A 167 10.30 -15.80 -23.53
C PRO A 167 11.63 -15.39 -22.86
N TRP A 168 11.84 -15.81 -21.61
CA TRP A 168 13.07 -15.53 -20.88
C TRP A 168 14.30 -16.17 -21.53
N THR A 169 14.12 -17.30 -22.21
CA THR A 169 15.17 -17.98 -22.96
C THR A 169 15.62 -17.25 -24.22
N SER A 170 14.86 -16.27 -24.66
CA SER A 170 15.22 -15.44 -25.82
C SER A 170 16.45 -14.59 -25.50
N ARG A 171 17.41 -14.52 -26.43
CA ARG A 171 18.61 -13.65 -26.35
C ARG A 171 18.29 -12.16 -26.52
N ARG A 172 17.02 -11.79 -26.57
CA ARG A 172 16.59 -10.41 -26.72
C ARG A 172 16.92 -9.59 -25.48
N SER A 173 17.62 -8.46 -25.66
CA SER A 173 18.01 -7.57 -24.57
C SER A 173 16.82 -6.85 -23.94
N ASN A 174 16.94 -6.50 -22.67
CA ASN A 174 15.93 -5.72 -21.93
C ASN A 174 15.73 -4.33 -22.57
N GLN A 175 16.80 -3.70 -23.02
CA GLN A 175 16.73 -2.41 -23.71
C GLN A 175 15.94 -2.48 -25.01
N SER A 176 16.09 -3.55 -25.79
CA SER A 176 15.31 -3.77 -27.01
C SER A 176 13.81 -3.90 -26.69
N THR A 177 13.48 -4.61 -25.61
CA THR A 177 12.09 -4.75 -25.14
C THR A 177 11.49 -3.39 -24.76
N LEU A 178 12.22 -2.59 -23.97
CA LEU A 178 11.78 -1.27 -23.53
C LEU A 178 11.66 -0.27 -24.70
N LYS A 179 12.58 -0.31 -25.67
CA LYS A 179 12.48 0.53 -26.89
C LYS A 179 11.24 0.23 -27.69
N GLU A 180 10.87 -1.05 -27.85
CA GLU A 180 9.69 -1.43 -28.64
C GLU A 180 8.38 -1.08 -27.94
N THR A 181 8.29 -1.29 -26.62
CA THR A 181 7.10 -0.89 -25.85
C THR A 181 7.00 0.61 -25.67
N SER A 182 8.13 1.32 -25.72
CA SER A 182 8.23 2.78 -25.52
C SER A 182 7.33 3.29 -24.39
N PRO A 183 7.49 2.76 -23.16
CA PRO A 183 6.53 3.04 -22.09
C PRO A 183 6.51 4.52 -21.67
N GLY A 184 7.46 5.33 -22.09
CA GLY A 184 7.61 6.74 -21.74
C GLY A 184 8.16 6.92 -20.33
N CYS A 185 7.45 6.44 -19.31
CA CYS A 185 7.87 6.49 -17.92
C CYS A 185 7.87 5.10 -17.32
N SER A 186 8.91 4.76 -16.53
CA SER A 186 8.99 3.50 -15.80
C SER A 186 7.96 3.42 -14.68
N LEU A 187 7.66 2.21 -14.22
CA LEU A 187 6.78 1.99 -13.08
C LEU A 187 7.29 2.71 -11.82
N GLU A 188 8.58 2.63 -11.55
CA GLU A 188 9.23 3.36 -10.46
C GLU A 188 9.10 4.88 -10.62
N GLY A 189 9.29 5.40 -11.84
CA GLY A 189 9.08 6.82 -12.13
C GLY A 189 7.64 7.28 -11.89
N LEU A 190 6.65 6.44 -12.20
CA LEU A 190 5.25 6.72 -11.90
C LEU A 190 4.98 6.73 -10.38
N MET A 191 5.54 5.78 -9.63
CA MET A 191 5.47 5.74 -8.17
C MET A 191 6.09 7.00 -7.54
N LEU A 192 7.26 7.41 -8.02
CA LEU A 192 7.92 8.62 -7.56
C LEU A 192 7.08 9.87 -7.85
N LYS A 193 6.47 9.94 -9.03
CA LYS A 193 5.55 11.04 -9.38
C LYS A 193 4.38 11.14 -8.41
N LEU A 194 3.71 10.02 -8.11
CA LEU A 194 2.60 9.98 -7.14
C LEU A 194 3.06 10.43 -5.76
N LYS A 195 4.21 9.97 -5.31
CA LYS A 195 4.81 10.34 -4.04
C LYS A 195 5.09 11.83 -3.93
N LEU A 196 5.67 12.42 -4.98
CA LEU A 196 5.93 13.85 -5.03
C LEU A 196 4.64 14.68 -5.09
N GLN A 197 3.62 14.22 -5.80
CA GLN A 197 2.31 14.85 -5.84
C GLN A 197 1.66 14.86 -4.45
N TYR A 198 1.68 13.72 -3.76
CA TYR A 198 1.16 13.60 -2.40
C TYR A 198 1.91 14.50 -1.42
N PHE A 199 3.26 14.50 -1.47
CA PHE A 199 4.10 15.36 -0.66
C PHE A 199 3.82 16.86 -0.93
N GLY A 200 3.71 17.25 -2.20
CA GLY A 200 3.34 18.61 -2.57
C GLY A 200 1.94 19.03 -2.10
N TYR A 201 0.99 18.08 -2.03
CA TYR A 201 -0.31 18.30 -1.43
C TYR A 201 -0.21 18.55 0.08
N LEU A 202 0.57 17.74 0.80
CA LEU A 202 0.78 17.90 2.23
C LEU A 202 1.41 19.25 2.58
N ILE A 203 2.44 19.69 1.84
CA ILE A 203 3.12 20.97 2.09
C ILE A 203 2.17 22.16 1.88
N ARG A 204 1.27 22.09 0.89
CA ARG A 204 0.33 23.18 0.61
C ARG A 204 -0.80 23.31 1.65
N ARG A 205 -1.03 22.29 2.45
CA ARG A 205 -1.96 22.37 3.59
C ARG A 205 -1.21 22.99 4.77
N THR A 206 -1.20 24.31 4.82
CA THR A 206 -0.57 25.12 5.88
C THR A 206 -1.10 24.85 7.30
N ASP A 207 -2.23 24.16 7.43
CA ASP A 207 -2.85 23.81 8.72
C ASP A 207 -2.14 22.70 9.50
N TRP A 208 -0.99 22.20 9.00
CA TRP A 208 -0.23 21.11 9.61
C TRP A 208 1.07 21.55 10.32
N PHE A 209 1.37 22.88 10.37
CA PHE A 209 2.55 23.42 11.06
C PHE A 209 2.18 24.36 12.21
#